data_ca4ead73beff1bccc8770d1fdf42019a
#
_entry.id   ca4ead73beff1bccc8770d1fdf42019a
#
_cell.length_a   1.000
_cell.length_b   1.000
_cell.length_c   1.000
_cell.angle_alpha   90.00
_cell.angle_beta   90.00
_cell.angle_gamma   90.00
#
_symmetry.space_group_name_H-M   'P 1'
#
loop_
_entity.id
_entity.type
_entity.pdbx_description
1 polymer ?
#
loop_
_entity_poly.entity_id
_entity_poly.type
_entity_poly.pdbx_seq_one_letter_code
_entity_poly.pdbx_strand_id
1 'polypeptide(L)'
;MQVVFLPNYGVTMAEKIIPAADISEQISTAGKEASGTSNMKLMSAGALTLATLDGANIEIKDAVGDDNVEIFGLTEEEIAGYYQRGDYHARDFYDQDPRLHAALDMLVNGQIPGIETEGRDIFNSLLTYNDEYFVLADFESYLAANERLDKLYQQPRIWAKKALANIAESGRFSADFTVQRYGREIWHVVAKTPEDDHEA
;
A
#
# COMPACT_ATOMS: atom_id res chain seq x y z
N MET A 1 10.68 -7.29 16.82
CA MET A 1 10.48 -6.27 15.74
C MET A 1 11.17 -4.98 16.17
N GLN A 2 11.85 -4.29 15.24
CA GLN A 2 12.45 -2.98 15.50
C GLN A 2 11.69 -1.95 14.65
N VAL A 3 11.18 -0.90 15.29
CA VAL A 3 10.52 0.22 14.62
C VAL A 3 11.46 1.42 14.66
N VAL A 4 11.72 2.03 13.51
CA VAL A 4 12.64 3.17 13.39
C VAL A 4 11.89 4.32 12.71
N PHE A 5 11.79 5.46 13.41
CA PHE A 5 11.32 6.69 12.82
C PHE A 5 12.49 7.43 12.15
N LEU A 6 12.38 7.72 10.87
CA LEU A 6 13.39 8.44 10.11
C LEU A 6 13.01 9.92 10.02
N PRO A 7 13.71 10.82 10.72
CA PRO A 7 13.40 12.24 10.66
C PRO A 7 13.77 12.84 9.31
N ASN A 8 13.07 13.91 8.93
CA ASN A 8 13.30 14.64 7.68
C ASN A 8 13.28 13.76 6.43
N TYR A 9 12.33 12.83 6.35
CA TYR A 9 12.14 12.03 5.14
C TYR A 9 11.87 12.94 3.93
N GLY A 10 12.73 12.85 2.94
CA GLY A 10 12.66 13.62 1.70
C GLY A 10 13.33 12.84 0.56
N VAL A 11 13.48 13.47 -0.60
CA VAL A 11 13.99 12.83 -1.81
C VAL A 11 15.33 12.12 -1.59
N THR A 12 16.29 12.78 -0.95
CA THR A 12 17.63 12.21 -0.68
C THR A 12 17.56 10.95 0.22
N MET A 13 16.62 10.92 1.16
CA MET A 13 16.43 9.74 2.01
C MET A 13 15.70 8.64 1.24
N ALA A 14 14.70 9.00 0.46
CA ALA A 14 13.94 8.07 -0.39
C ALA A 14 14.85 7.32 -1.36
N GLU A 15 15.82 7.99 -1.99
CA GLU A 15 16.79 7.36 -2.89
C GLU A 15 17.62 6.24 -2.24
N LYS A 16 17.76 6.28 -0.92
CA LYS A 16 18.47 5.25 -0.13
C LYS A 16 17.55 4.15 0.40
N ILE A 17 16.35 4.53 0.84
CA ILE A 17 15.41 3.62 1.49
C ILE A 17 14.69 2.74 0.47
N ILE A 18 14.22 3.33 -0.63
CA ILE A 18 13.43 2.61 -1.63
C ILE A 18 14.18 1.39 -2.16
N PRO A 19 15.47 1.47 -2.57
CA PRO A 19 16.21 0.30 -3.02
C PRO A 19 16.52 -0.75 -1.93
N ALA A 20 16.34 -0.39 -0.66
CA ALA A 20 16.62 -1.26 0.48
C ALA A 20 15.36 -1.94 1.04
N ALA A 21 14.19 -1.61 0.52
CA ALA A 21 12.93 -2.14 1.00
C ALA A 21 12.62 -3.52 0.41
N ASP A 22 12.25 -4.48 1.25
CA ASP A 22 11.74 -5.78 0.83
C ASP A 22 10.23 -5.77 0.61
N ILE A 23 9.51 -4.97 1.39
CA ILE A 23 8.04 -4.84 1.36
C ILE A 23 7.65 -3.37 1.20
N SER A 24 6.62 -3.15 0.41
CA SER A 24 5.96 -1.86 0.20
C SER A 24 4.57 -1.93 0.82
N GLU A 25 4.37 -1.28 1.97
CA GLU A 25 3.04 -1.19 2.59
C GLU A 25 2.26 0.01 2.07
N GLN A 26 1.09 -0.25 1.50
CA GLN A 26 0.19 0.72 0.88
C GLN A 26 -1.22 0.53 1.46
N ILE A 27 -1.46 1.17 2.60
CA ILE A 27 -2.56 0.87 3.51
C ILE A 27 -3.68 1.90 3.51
N SER A 28 -3.82 2.69 2.46
CA SER A 28 -4.95 3.61 2.33
C SER A 28 -6.28 2.87 2.30
N THR A 29 -7.30 3.45 2.91
CA THR A 29 -8.66 2.91 2.80
C THR A 29 -9.09 2.92 1.35
N ALA A 30 -9.69 1.84 0.85
CA ALA A 30 -10.14 1.76 -0.54
C ALA A 30 -11.13 2.88 -0.87
N GLY A 31 -10.90 3.55 -2.02
CA GLY A 31 -11.63 4.74 -2.45
C GLY A 31 -11.10 6.08 -1.88
N LYS A 32 -10.00 6.07 -1.11
CA LYS A 32 -9.40 7.29 -0.51
C LYS A 32 -8.06 7.69 -1.13
N GLU A 33 -7.37 6.80 -1.85
CA GLU A 33 -6.10 7.08 -2.53
C GLU A 33 -6.31 7.22 -4.03
N ALA A 34 -6.01 8.39 -4.58
CA ALA A 34 -6.20 8.65 -6.00
C ALA A 34 -5.24 7.85 -6.89
N SER A 35 -4.01 7.65 -6.45
CA SER A 35 -2.97 6.92 -7.19
C SER A 35 -1.90 6.36 -6.27
N GLY A 36 -1.21 7.23 -5.51
CA GLY A 36 0.05 6.92 -4.86
C GLY A 36 1.23 7.08 -5.84
N THR A 37 2.42 7.20 -5.29
CA THR A 37 3.68 7.25 -6.07
C THR A 37 4.76 6.36 -5.47
N SER A 38 4.74 6.15 -4.15
CA SER A 38 5.70 5.29 -3.46
C SER A 38 5.56 3.82 -3.87
N ASN A 39 4.34 3.36 -4.10
CA ASN A 39 4.04 2.01 -4.58
C ASN A 39 4.79 1.68 -5.89
N MET A 40 4.72 2.56 -6.90
CA MET A 40 5.41 2.38 -8.18
C MET A 40 6.94 2.40 -8.03
N LYS A 41 7.47 3.29 -7.18
CA LYS A 41 8.92 3.40 -6.92
C LYS A 41 9.47 2.17 -6.18
N LEU A 42 8.75 1.71 -5.17
CA LEU A 42 9.11 0.52 -4.41
C LEU A 42 9.00 -0.74 -5.28
N MET A 43 7.95 -0.86 -6.10
CA MET A 43 7.81 -1.92 -7.10
C MET A 43 9.01 -1.96 -8.06
N SER A 44 9.45 -0.82 -8.58
CA SER A 44 10.60 -0.75 -9.49
C SER A 44 11.93 -1.14 -8.83
N ALA A 45 12.01 -1.04 -7.51
CA ALA A 45 13.14 -1.50 -6.70
C ALA A 45 13.03 -2.98 -6.29
N GLY A 46 11.91 -3.64 -6.60
CA GLY A 46 11.68 -5.07 -6.31
C GLY A 46 11.02 -5.36 -4.97
N ALA A 47 10.54 -4.34 -4.25
CA ALA A 47 9.75 -4.56 -3.05
C ALA A 47 8.41 -5.21 -3.43
N LEU A 48 7.99 -6.21 -2.65
CA LEU A 48 6.67 -6.81 -2.80
C LEU A 48 5.62 -5.89 -2.18
N THR A 49 4.55 -5.66 -2.92
CA THR A 49 3.48 -4.77 -2.47
C THR A 49 2.50 -5.51 -1.56
N LEU A 50 2.32 -5.00 -0.34
CA LEU A 50 1.24 -5.33 0.59
C LEU A 50 0.27 -4.16 0.59
N ALA A 51 -0.93 -4.33 0.05
CA ALA A 51 -1.78 -3.19 -0.23
C ALA A 51 -3.27 -3.49 -0.12
N THR A 52 -4.03 -2.44 0.13
CA THR A 52 -5.45 -2.38 -0.19
C THR A 52 -5.65 -2.23 -1.70
N LEU A 53 -6.80 -2.64 -2.21
CA LEU A 53 -7.14 -2.53 -3.62
C LEU A 53 -7.64 -1.12 -3.95
N ASP A 54 -6.69 -0.17 -4.03
CA ASP A 54 -6.96 1.24 -4.24
C ASP A 54 -5.82 1.94 -5.00
N GLY A 55 -6.10 3.06 -5.64
CA GLY A 55 -5.12 3.83 -6.41
C GLY A 55 -4.35 2.97 -7.41
N ALA A 56 -3.07 3.26 -7.60
CA ALA A 56 -2.22 2.49 -8.52
C ALA A 56 -1.92 1.06 -8.08
N ASN A 57 -2.34 0.63 -6.87
CA ASN A 57 -2.21 -0.77 -6.47
C ASN A 57 -3.07 -1.70 -7.34
N ILE A 58 -4.18 -1.17 -7.89
CA ILE A 58 -5.03 -1.88 -8.85
C ILE A 58 -4.22 -2.21 -10.11
N GLU A 59 -3.57 -1.22 -10.70
CA GLU A 59 -2.76 -1.41 -11.90
C GLU A 59 -1.50 -2.23 -11.62
N ILE A 60 -0.92 -2.13 -10.42
CA ILE A 60 0.21 -2.98 -10.02
C ILE A 60 -0.24 -4.44 -9.98
N LYS A 61 -1.36 -4.73 -9.32
CA LYS A 61 -1.94 -6.08 -9.26
C LYS A 61 -2.21 -6.64 -10.66
N ASP A 62 -2.81 -5.83 -11.54
CA ASP A 62 -3.08 -6.21 -12.93
C ASP A 62 -1.80 -6.50 -13.72
N ALA A 63 -0.73 -5.74 -13.46
CA ALA A 63 0.54 -5.91 -14.15
C ALA A 63 1.29 -7.16 -13.69
N VAL A 64 1.40 -7.38 -12.38
CA VAL A 64 2.23 -8.45 -11.82
C VAL A 64 1.46 -9.76 -11.62
N GLY A 65 0.13 -9.73 -11.59
CA GLY A 65 -0.75 -10.86 -11.28
C GLY A 65 -0.86 -11.15 -9.78
N ASP A 66 -1.93 -11.84 -9.41
CA ASP A 66 -2.29 -12.13 -8.01
C ASP A 66 -1.19 -12.81 -7.20
N ASP A 67 -0.37 -13.61 -7.85
CA ASP A 67 0.71 -14.35 -7.20
C ASP A 67 1.89 -13.46 -6.74
N ASN A 68 2.01 -12.22 -7.25
CA ASN A 68 3.17 -11.37 -7.04
C ASN A 68 2.87 -10.10 -6.24
N VAL A 69 1.70 -10.02 -5.63
CA VAL A 69 1.23 -8.94 -4.76
C VAL A 69 0.41 -9.55 -3.62
N GLU A 70 0.40 -8.91 -2.47
CA GLU A 70 -0.47 -9.28 -1.36
C GLU A 70 -1.54 -8.20 -1.16
N ILE A 71 -2.79 -8.56 -1.42
CA ILE A 71 -3.94 -7.67 -1.23
C ILE A 71 -4.66 -8.04 0.06
N PHE A 72 -5.10 -7.02 0.78
CA PHE A 72 -5.91 -7.14 2.00
C PHE A 72 -6.96 -6.02 2.06
N GLY A 73 -7.83 -6.09 3.06
CA GLY A 73 -8.79 -5.05 3.39
C GLY A 73 -10.05 -5.10 2.55
N LEU A 74 -10.98 -4.23 2.94
CA LEU A 74 -12.25 -4.04 2.25
C LEU A 74 -12.04 -3.41 0.88
N THR A 75 -12.91 -3.78 -0.05
CA THR A 75 -13.01 -3.12 -1.35
C THR A 75 -13.81 -1.81 -1.25
N GLU A 76 -13.67 -0.94 -2.25
CA GLU A 76 -14.47 0.30 -2.33
C GLU A 76 -15.98 0.00 -2.29
N GLU A 77 -16.42 -1.07 -2.96
CA GLU A 77 -17.83 -1.48 -2.99
C GLU A 77 -18.34 -1.90 -1.59
N GLU A 78 -17.53 -2.65 -0.83
CA GLU A 78 -17.87 -3.05 0.54
C GLU A 78 -17.95 -1.86 1.48
N ILE A 79 -17.03 -0.91 1.36
CA ILE A 79 -17.04 0.36 2.12
C ILE A 79 -18.28 1.18 1.77
N ALA A 80 -18.58 1.33 0.48
CA ALA A 80 -19.79 2.01 0.03
C ALA A 80 -21.06 1.33 0.58
N GLY A 81 -21.05 0.00 0.66
CA GLY A 81 -22.10 -0.78 1.27
C GLY A 81 -22.30 -0.45 2.76
N TYR A 82 -21.22 -0.35 3.53
CA TYR A 82 -21.29 0.08 4.93
C TYR A 82 -21.87 1.49 5.08
N TYR A 83 -21.44 2.44 4.25
CA TYR A 83 -22.00 3.80 4.27
C TYR A 83 -23.50 3.82 3.94
N GLN A 84 -23.93 3.03 2.96
CA GLN A 84 -25.34 2.98 2.55
C GLN A 84 -26.23 2.37 3.61
N ARG A 85 -25.78 1.32 4.30
CA ARG A 85 -26.53 0.63 5.36
C ARG A 85 -26.42 1.36 6.68
N GLY A 86 -25.33 2.09 6.93
CA GLY A 86 -25.07 2.75 8.22
C GLY A 86 -24.81 1.74 9.35
N ASP A 87 -24.30 0.57 9.04
CA ASP A 87 -24.15 -0.56 9.96
C ASP A 87 -22.68 -0.87 10.33
N TYR A 88 -21.75 0.01 10.01
CA TYR A 88 -20.37 -0.12 10.48
C TYR A 88 -20.26 0.35 11.93
N HIS A 89 -19.81 -0.54 12.79
CA HIS A 89 -19.54 -0.28 14.21
C HIS A 89 -18.13 -0.76 14.56
N ALA A 90 -17.19 0.15 14.63
CA ALA A 90 -15.78 -0.13 14.97
C ALA A 90 -15.65 -0.90 16.30
N ARG A 91 -16.56 -0.65 17.25
CA ARG A 91 -16.61 -1.31 18.55
C ARG A 91 -16.80 -2.82 18.43
N ASP A 92 -17.57 -3.29 17.45
CA ASP A 92 -17.83 -4.71 17.26
C ASP A 92 -16.54 -5.47 16.93
N PHE A 93 -15.65 -4.90 16.11
CA PHE A 93 -14.35 -5.47 15.79
C PHE A 93 -13.43 -5.51 17.01
N TYR A 94 -13.40 -4.42 17.77
CA TYR A 94 -12.62 -4.34 19.00
C TYR A 94 -13.08 -5.38 20.04
N ASP A 95 -14.37 -5.54 20.24
CA ASP A 95 -14.92 -6.47 21.25
C ASP A 95 -14.80 -7.95 20.83
N GLN A 96 -14.75 -8.24 19.52
CA GLN A 96 -14.68 -9.60 18.99
C GLN A 96 -13.25 -10.16 18.88
N ASP A 97 -12.23 -9.33 18.64
CA ASP A 97 -10.85 -9.77 18.48
C ASP A 97 -9.98 -9.39 19.69
N PRO A 98 -9.57 -10.38 20.52
CA PRO A 98 -8.75 -10.11 21.70
C PRO A 98 -7.38 -9.50 21.38
N ARG A 99 -6.83 -9.73 20.17
CA ARG A 99 -5.53 -9.16 19.73
C ARG A 99 -5.70 -7.67 19.47
N LEU A 100 -6.77 -7.30 18.75
CA LEU A 100 -7.12 -5.92 18.47
C LEU A 100 -7.46 -5.15 19.74
N HIS A 101 -8.25 -5.76 20.61
CA HIS A 101 -8.57 -5.24 21.94
C HIS A 101 -7.28 -4.92 22.72
N ALA A 102 -6.38 -5.91 22.86
CA ALA A 102 -5.12 -5.72 23.58
C ALA A 102 -4.24 -4.63 22.96
N ALA A 103 -4.15 -4.58 21.63
CA ALA A 103 -3.33 -3.58 20.92
C ALA A 103 -3.86 -2.16 21.14
N LEU A 104 -5.17 -1.96 21.08
CA LEU A 104 -5.76 -0.63 21.32
C LEU A 104 -5.70 -0.22 22.79
N ASP A 105 -5.86 -1.14 23.70
CA ASP A 105 -5.75 -0.85 25.13
C ASP A 105 -4.34 -0.39 25.51
N MET A 106 -3.30 -0.88 24.84
CA MET A 106 -1.92 -0.40 25.07
C MET A 106 -1.75 1.09 24.84
N LEU A 107 -2.57 1.70 23.98
CA LEU A 107 -2.52 3.14 23.70
C LEU A 107 -2.96 3.99 24.92
N VAL A 108 -3.77 3.44 25.82
CA VAL A 108 -4.43 4.20 26.89
C VAL A 108 -4.18 3.68 28.31
N ASN A 109 -3.58 2.49 28.46
CA ASN A 109 -3.40 1.84 29.76
C ASN A 109 -2.03 2.12 30.42
N GLY A 110 -1.18 2.96 29.80
CA GLY A 110 0.14 3.33 30.32
C GLY A 110 1.25 2.29 30.02
N GLN A 111 0.98 1.26 29.22
CA GLN A 111 2.02 0.30 28.81
C GLN A 111 3.04 0.92 27.85
N ILE A 112 2.65 1.96 27.10
CA ILE A 112 3.55 2.73 26.25
C ILE A 112 3.73 4.09 26.89
N PRO A 113 4.86 4.35 27.57
CA PRO A 113 5.08 5.62 28.26
C PRO A 113 5.30 6.76 27.26
N GLY A 114 4.78 7.93 27.58
CA GLY A 114 5.00 9.16 26.80
C GLY A 114 4.08 9.36 25.61
N ILE A 115 3.00 8.55 25.49
CA ILE A 115 1.99 8.71 24.43
C ILE A 115 0.59 8.97 24.99
N GLU A 116 0.48 9.43 26.24
CA GLU A 116 -0.80 9.53 26.96
C GLU A 116 -1.83 10.39 26.23
N THR A 117 -1.41 11.44 25.54
CA THR A 117 -2.26 12.29 24.73
C THR A 117 -2.51 11.67 23.36
N GLU A 118 -1.48 11.38 22.63
CA GLU A 118 -1.53 10.82 21.26
C GLU A 118 -2.22 9.46 21.25
N GLY A 119 -1.93 8.61 22.24
CA GLY A 119 -2.54 7.30 22.38
C GLY A 119 -4.06 7.42 22.60
N ARG A 120 -4.49 8.38 23.42
CA ARG A 120 -5.91 8.67 23.62
C ARG A 120 -6.59 9.21 22.38
N ASP A 121 -5.92 10.08 21.63
CA ASP A 121 -6.45 10.64 20.39
C ASP A 121 -6.62 9.55 19.33
N ILE A 122 -5.65 8.65 19.18
CA ILE A 122 -5.76 7.48 18.28
C ILE A 122 -6.89 6.55 18.74
N PHE A 123 -6.94 6.20 20.03
CA PHE A 123 -7.99 5.35 20.58
C PHE A 123 -9.38 5.94 20.34
N ASN A 124 -9.56 7.25 20.56
CA ASN A 124 -10.81 7.93 20.30
C ASN A 124 -11.18 7.96 18.83
N SER A 125 -10.21 8.20 17.95
CA SER A 125 -10.42 8.15 16.49
C SER A 125 -10.98 6.79 16.05
N LEU A 126 -10.43 5.72 16.59
CA LEU A 126 -10.81 4.36 16.21
C LEU A 126 -12.10 3.87 16.88
N LEU A 127 -12.36 4.23 18.15
CA LEU A 127 -13.51 3.69 18.89
C LEU A 127 -14.61 4.71 19.18
N THR A 128 -14.24 5.92 19.62
CA THR A 128 -15.25 6.95 19.97
C THR A 128 -15.86 7.57 18.72
N TYR A 129 -15.04 7.80 17.69
CA TYR A 129 -15.46 8.40 16.42
C TYR A 129 -15.69 7.36 15.32
N ASN A 130 -15.76 6.09 15.69
CA ASN A 130 -16.20 4.99 14.84
C ASN A 130 -15.33 4.74 13.60
N ASP A 131 -13.98 4.92 13.74
CA ASP A 131 -13.00 4.51 12.73
C ASP A 131 -13.39 4.89 11.28
N GLU A 132 -13.29 6.16 10.95
CA GLU A 132 -13.62 6.70 9.62
C GLU A 132 -12.96 5.94 8.45
N TYR A 133 -11.83 5.31 8.73
CA TYR A 133 -10.99 4.67 7.71
C TYR A 133 -11.10 3.15 7.66
N PHE A 134 -12.02 2.53 8.40
CA PHE A 134 -12.25 1.08 8.44
C PHE A 134 -11.01 0.25 8.81
N VAL A 135 -10.08 0.82 9.54
CA VAL A 135 -8.82 0.19 9.94
C VAL A 135 -9.06 -1.08 10.75
N LEU A 136 -10.08 -1.05 11.64
CA LEU A 136 -10.40 -2.20 12.48
C LEU A 136 -11.06 -3.33 11.68
N ALA A 137 -11.82 -3.01 10.64
CA ALA A 137 -12.39 -4.02 9.75
C ALA A 137 -11.30 -4.70 8.90
N ASP A 138 -10.27 -3.97 8.52
CA ASP A 138 -9.17 -4.49 7.71
C ASP A 138 -8.15 -5.33 8.51
N PHE A 139 -8.16 -5.24 9.84
CA PHE A 139 -7.13 -5.80 10.71
C PHE A 139 -6.86 -7.29 10.49
N GLU A 140 -7.89 -8.13 10.45
CA GLU A 140 -7.72 -9.58 10.29
C GLU A 140 -7.12 -9.94 8.94
N SER A 141 -7.60 -9.30 7.86
CA SER A 141 -7.08 -9.52 6.51
C SER A 141 -5.63 -9.03 6.36
N TYR A 142 -5.29 -7.91 7.01
CA TYR A 142 -3.93 -7.39 7.08
C TYR A 142 -2.98 -8.36 7.79
N LEU A 143 -3.38 -8.89 8.95
CA LEU A 143 -2.58 -9.89 9.66
C LEU A 143 -2.37 -11.14 8.82
N ALA A 144 -3.42 -11.66 8.20
CA ALA A 144 -3.33 -12.84 7.35
C ALA A 144 -2.38 -12.60 6.14
N ALA A 145 -2.39 -11.41 5.54
CA ALA A 145 -1.48 -11.05 4.47
C ALA A 145 -0.02 -10.98 4.96
N ASN A 146 0.22 -10.37 6.12
CA ASN A 146 1.54 -10.35 6.74
C ASN A 146 2.07 -11.75 7.04
N GLU A 147 1.24 -12.65 7.57
CA GLU A 147 1.64 -14.04 7.82
C GLU A 147 2.04 -14.79 6.53
N ARG A 148 1.37 -14.50 5.41
CA ARG A 148 1.77 -15.07 4.11
C ARG A 148 3.11 -14.52 3.66
N LEU A 149 3.34 -13.20 3.79
CA LEU A 149 4.62 -12.58 3.48
C LEU A 149 5.76 -13.10 4.36
N ASP A 150 5.54 -13.27 5.66
CA ASP A 150 6.53 -13.83 6.59
C ASP A 150 6.96 -15.24 6.17
N LYS A 151 6.00 -16.09 5.82
CA LYS A 151 6.28 -17.44 5.31
C LYS A 151 7.01 -17.42 3.98
N LEU A 152 6.65 -16.49 3.11
CA LEU A 152 7.27 -16.29 1.80
C LEU A 152 8.71 -15.78 1.93
N TYR A 153 8.99 -14.88 2.86
CA TYR A 153 10.32 -14.32 3.12
C TYR A 153 11.34 -15.40 3.51
N GLN A 154 10.88 -16.49 4.14
CA GLN A 154 11.72 -17.65 4.45
C GLN A 154 12.10 -18.48 3.21
N GLN A 155 11.62 -18.11 2.02
CA GLN A 155 11.84 -18.82 0.76
C GLN A 155 12.54 -17.89 -0.26
N PRO A 156 13.87 -17.65 -0.11
CA PRO A 156 14.57 -16.58 -0.81
C PRO A 156 14.52 -16.70 -2.34
N ARG A 157 14.46 -17.92 -2.88
CA ARG A 157 14.35 -18.12 -4.34
C ARG A 157 12.97 -17.73 -4.87
N ILE A 158 11.91 -17.99 -4.10
CA ILE A 158 10.55 -17.62 -4.50
C ILE A 158 10.40 -16.13 -4.33
N TRP A 159 10.88 -15.56 -3.24
CA TRP A 159 10.93 -14.12 -3.00
C TRP A 159 11.59 -13.37 -4.17
N ALA A 160 12.83 -13.76 -4.51
CA ALA A 160 13.57 -13.14 -5.61
C ALA A 160 12.83 -13.24 -6.95
N LYS A 161 12.15 -14.37 -7.22
CA LYS A 161 11.34 -14.53 -8.44
C LYS A 161 10.18 -13.54 -8.50
N LYS A 162 9.48 -13.34 -7.38
CA LYS A 162 8.38 -12.38 -7.27
C LYS A 162 8.90 -10.93 -7.36
N ALA A 163 10.01 -10.62 -6.71
CA ALA A 163 10.67 -9.31 -6.82
C ALA A 163 11.06 -8.99 -8.27
N LEU A 164 11.63 -9.96 -8.99
CA LEU A 164 11.96 -9.80 -10.42
C LEU A 164 10.71 -9.60 -11.29
N ALA A 165 9.60 -10.26 -10.99
CA ALA A 165 8.33 -10.03 -11.70
C ALA A 165 7.84 -8.59 -11.49
N ASN A 166 7.91 -8.07 -10.25
CA ASN A 166 7.56 -6.69 -9.96
C ASN A 166 8.46 -5.70 -10.71
N ILE A 167 9.78 -5.90 -10.70
CA ILE A 167 10.72 -5.05 -11.45
C ILE A 167 10.39 -5.07 -12.96
N ALA A 168 10.20 -6.24 -13.54
CA ALA A 168 9.94 -6.41 -14.97
C ALA A 168 8.69 -5.66 -15.44
N GLU A 169 7.63 -5.67 -14.64
CA GLU A 169 6.37 -5.01 -14.96
C GLU A 169 6.34 -3.51 -14.60
N SER A 170 7.33 -3.02 -13.85
CA SER A 170 7.35 -1.63 -13.38
C SER A 170 7.51 -0.60 -14.51
N GLY A 171 8.03 -0.99 -15.66
CA GLY A 171 8.17 -0.14 -16.85
C GLY A 171 6.85 0.49 -17.30
N ARG A 172 5.71 -0.15 -17.03
CA ARG A 172 4.36 0.37 -17.28
C ARG A 172 4.10 1.73 -16.62
N PHE A 173 4.76 2.00 -15.49
CA PHE A 173 4.61 3.23 -14.73
C PHE A 173 5.68 4.29 -15.06
N SER A 174 6.50 4.07 -16.08
CA SER A 174 7.49 5.06 -16.51
C SER A 174 6.84 6.23 -17.25
N ALA A 175 7.45 7.41 -17.13
CA ALA A 175 7.01 8.58 -17.85
C ALA A 175 7.11 8.37 -19.37
N ASP A 176 8.16 7.70 -19.83
CA ASP A 176 8.36 7.41 -21.26
C ASP A 176 7.24 6.55 -21.84
N PHE A 177 6.85 5.49 -21.14
CA PHE A 177 5.73 4.64 -21.53
C PHE A 177 4.41 5.44 -21.61
N THR A 178 4.17 6.29 -20.61
CA THR A 178 2.96 7.13 -20.55
C THR A 178 2.91 8.12 -21.70
N VAL A 179 4.02 8.84 -21.96
CA VAL A 179 4.10 9.82 -23.05
C VAL A 179 3.99 9.15 -24.41
N GLN A 180 4.62 8.00 -24.61
CA GLN A 180 4.47 7.23 -25.85
C GLN A 180 3.02 6.81 -26.10
N ARG A 181 2.31 6.39 -25.04
CA ARG A 181 0.88 6.08 -25.16
C ARG A 181 0.06 7.30 -25.50
N TYR A 182 0.29 8.45 -24.88
CA TYR A 182 -0.39 9.69 -25.22
C TYR A 182 -0.13 10.08 -26.67
N GLY A 183 1.13 9.99 -27.12
CA GLY A 183 1.48 10.25 -28.52
C GLY A 183 0.68 9.39 -29.48
N ARG A 184 0.64 8.09 -29.24
CA ARG A 184 -0.03 7.12 -30.12
C ARG A 184 -1.56 7.16 -30.01
N GLU A 185 -2.11 7.17 -28.80
CA GLU A 185 -3.52 6.88 -28.52
C GLU A 185 -4.38 8.16 -28.46
N ILE A 186 -3.79 9.31 -28.10
CA ILE A 186 -4.50 10.56 -27.91
C ILE A 186 -4.12 11.59 -28.99
N TRP A 187 -2.82 11.82 -29.16
CA TRP A 187 -2.34 12.87 -30.06
C TRP A 187 -2.13 12.39 -31.49
N HIS A 188 -2.06 11.09 -31.71
CA HIS A 188 -1.82 10.46 -33.01
C HIS A 188 -0.56 11.01 -33.71
N VAL A 189 0.50 11.24 -32.93
CA VAL A 189 1.80 11.70 -33.41
C VAL A 189 2.81 10.58 -33.38
N VAL A 190 3.76 10.60 -34.30
CA VAL A 190 4.90 9.71 -34.35
C VAL A 190 6.12 10.46 -33.83
N ALA A 191 6.84 9.87 -32.88
CA ALA A 191 8.10 10.43 -32.41
C ALA A 191 9.12 10.42 -33.57
N LYS A 192 9.76 11.57 -33.84
CA LYS A 192 10.91 11.63 -34.74
C LYS A 192 12.14 11.07 -34.03
N THR A 193 12.88 10.23 -34.70
CA THR A 193 14.20 9.81 -34.25
C THR A 193 15.27 10.78 -34.78
N PRO A 194 16.43 10.89 -34.12
CA PRO A 194 17.53 11.73 -34.63
C PRO A 194 17.99 11.38 -36.06
N GLU A 195 17.69 10.19 -36.54
CA GLU A 195 18.01 9.72 -37.90
C GLU A 195 17.05 10.33 -38.93
N ASP A 196 15.84 10.72 -38.55
CA ASP A 196 14.83 11.35 -39.44
C ASP A 196 15.23 12.79 -39.84
N ASP A 197 16.15 13.45 -39.11
CA ASP A 197 16.61 14.82 -39.36
C ASP A 197 17.77 14.87 -40.38
N HIS A 198 18.30 13.74 -40.82
CA HIS A 198 19.40 13.67 -41.80
C HIS A 198 18.95 13.45 -43.25
N GLU A 199 17.63 13.24 -43.47
CA GLU A 199 17.06 13.03 -44.82
C GLU A 199 16.29 14.25 -45.36
N ALA A 200 16.42 15.45 -44.78
CA ALA A 200 15.76 16.67 -45.21
C ALA A 200 16.70 17.69 -45.87
#